data_0cf0e43713535284308275db4b735ad1
#
_entry.id   0cf0e43713535284308275db4b735ad1
#
_cell.length_a   1.000
_cell.length_b   1.000
_cell.length_c   1.000
_cell.angle_alpha   90.00
_cell.angle_beta   90.00
_cell.angle_gamma   90.00
#
_symmetry.space_group_name_H-M   'P 1'
#
loop_
_entity.id
_entity.type
_entity.pdbx_description
1 polymer ?
#
loop_
_entity_poly.entity_id
_entity_poly.type
_entity_poly.pdbx_seq_one_letter_code
_entity_poly.pdbx_strand_id
1 'polypeptide(L)'
;MLFRSNVLVDQLGGTVDLVGLCQGGWLSLLYAARFPAKVSKLVLAGAPIDIAAGQSALSALADASPLALFHELVTLGEGRVLGHKVQKFWGSETLDSREIHRLLQTPEPIGSPAFAELEAIFRDWHAWTVDLPGTYYLEVIEKLYKRNEIATGQFIALGEPIDLATMRAPIFLLAARNDELVAPAQLFATEHLVGTPARAIRKASAPCGHAGLFMGRTILGEYWPRIARWMIEPDSRSLAPAAA
;
A
#
# COMPACT_ATOMS: atom_id res chain seq x y z
N MET A 1 -8.53 -12.11 5.02
CA MET A 1 -8.85 -10.71 4.77
C MET A 1 -9.79 -10.53 3.58
N LEU A 2 -9.47 -11.02 2.38
CA LEU A 2 -10.31 -10.90 1.16
C LEU A 2 -11.78 -11.35 1.33
N PHE A 3 -12.04 -12.44 2.05
CA PHE A 3 -13.41 -12.90 2.33
C PHE A 3 -14.23 -11.84 3.10
N ARG A 4 -13.66 -11.26 4.16
CA ARG A 4 -14.36 -10.22 4.95
C ARG A 4 -14.60 -8.95 4.12
N SER A 5 -13.65 -8.57 3.29
CA SER A 5 -13.81 -7.44 2.36
C SER A 5 -14.94 -7.71 1.37
N ASN A 6 -15.06 -8.94 0.86
CA ASN A 6 -16.13 -9.29 -0.06
C ASN A 6 -17.52 -9.18 0.58
N VAL A 7 -17.69 -9.67 1.82
CA VAL A 7 -18.94 -9.52 2.58
C VAL A 7 -19.30 -8.05 2.78
N LEU A 8 -18.31 -7.22 3.13
CA LEU A 8 -18.53 -5.77 3.32
C LEU A 8 -18.96 -5.10 2.01
N VAL A 9 -18.30 -5.41 0.90
CA VAL A 9 -18.65 -4.84 -0.42
C VAL A 9 -20.08 -5.23 -0.83
N ASP A 10 -20.49 -6.47 -0.56
CA ASP A 10 -21.86 -6.91 -0.83
C ASP A 10 -22.89 -6.10 -0.01
N GLN A 11 -22.59 -5.80 1.26
CA GLN A 11 -23.43 -4.96 2.10
C GLN A 11 -23.47 -3.48 1.65
N LEU A 12 -22.44 -2.99 0.99
CA LEU A 12 -22.36 -1.63 0.45
C LEU A 12 -23.00 -1.46 -0.93
N GLY A 13 -23.67 -2.50 -1.46
CA GLY A 13 -24.35 -2.44 -2.76
C GLY A 13 -23.61 -3.17 -3.88
N GLY A 14 -22.57 -3.94 -3.56
CA GLY A 14 -21.92 -4.88 -4.48
C GLY A 14 -20.84 -4.29 -5.39
N THR A 15 -20.71 -2.96 -5.49
CA THR A 15 -19.65 -2.30 -6.28
C THR A 15 -19.10 -1.09 -5.54
N VAL A 16 -17.77 -0.95 -5.46
CA VAL A 16 -17.10 0.11 -4.71
C VAL A 16 -15.91 0.69 -5.48
N ASP A 17 -15.57 1.93 -5.15
CA ASP A 17 -14.24 2.47 -5.39
C ASP A 17 -13.33 2.05 -4.24
N LEU A 18 -12.13 1.53 -4.55
CA LEU A 18 -11.25 0.94 -3.57
C LEU A 18 -9.95 1.73 -3.47
N VAL A 19 -9.55 2.07 -2.24
CA VAL A 19 -8.28 2.74 -1.95
C VAL A 19 -7.41 1.83 -1.10
N GLY A 20 -6.27 1.43 -1.64
CA GLY A 20 -5.29 0.59 -0.96
C GLY A 20 -4.00 1.35 -0.65
N LEU A 21 -3.66 1.44 0.65
CA LEU A 21 -2.48 2.12 1.14
C LEU A 21 -1.44 1.09 1.61
N CYS A 22 -0.18 1.21 1.18
CA CYS A 22 0.91 0.32 1.58
C CYS A 22 0.51 -1.17 1.45
N GLN A 23 0.51 -1.93 2.55
CA GLN A 23 0.03 -3.33 2.57
C GLN A 23 -1.42 -3.46 2.12
N GLY A 24 -2.28 -2.49 2.42
CA GLY A 24 -3.64 -2.47 1.92
C GLY A 24 -3.72 -2.39 0.40
N GLY A 25 -2.69 -1.87 -0.26
CA GLY A 25 -2.63 -1.74 -1.72
C GLY A 25 -2.55 -3.09 -2.43
N TRP A 26 -1.59 -3.95 -2.09
CA TRP A 26 -1.52 -5.27 -2.73
C TRP A 26 -2.72 -6.15 -2.38
N LEU A 27 -3.27 -6.03 -1.15
CA LEU A 27 -4.51 -6.71 -0.77
C LEU A 27 -5.70 -6.23 -1.61
N SER A 28 -5.79 -4.92 -1.87
CA SER A 28 -6.82 -4.33 -2.72
C SER A 28 -6.70 -4.77 -4.18
N LEU A 29 -5.48 -4.88 -4.69
CA LEU A 29 -5.24 -5.39 -6.05
C LEU A 29 -5.66 -6.85 -6.18
N LEU A 30 -5.28 -7.71 -5.23
CA LEU A 30 -5.73 -9.11 -5.21
C LEU A 30 -7.26 -9.22 -5.12
N TYR A 31 -7.89 -8.36 -4.31
CA TYR A 31 -9.35 -8.31 -4.21
C TYR A 31 -9.98 -7.92 -5.57
N ALA A 32 -9.46 -6.87 -6.21
CA ALA A 32 -9.96 -6.40 -7.50
C ALA A 32 -9.77 -7.44 -8.61
N ALA A 33 -8.68 -8.19 -8.60
CA ALA A 33 -8.46 -9.28 -9.55
C ALA A 33 -9.38 -10.49 -9.27
N ARG A 34 -9.64 -10.80 -8.01
CA ARG A 34 -10.52 -11.92 -7.62
C ARG A 34 -12.01 -11.63 -7.86
N PHE A 35 -12.40 -10.35 -7.73
CA PHE A 35 -13.78 -9.89 -7.85
C PHE A 35 -13.88 -8.66 -8.78
N PRO A 36 -13.51 -8.80 -10.07
CA PRO A 36 -13.34 -7.64 -10.97
C PRO A 36 -14.64 -6.88 -11.22
N ALA A 37 -15.81 -7.51 -11.07
CA ALA A 37 -17.11 -6.85 -11.19
C ALA A 37 -17.48 -5.99 -9.98
N LYS A 38 -16.76 -6.11 -8.86
CA LYS A 38 -17.05 -5.41 -7.59
C LYS A 38 -16.20 -4.17 -7.36
N VAL A 39 -15.28 -3.83 -8.27
CA VAL A 39 -14.40 -2.68 -8.14
C VAL A 39 -14.58 -1.76 -9.34
N SER A 40 -15.10 -0.56 -9.10
CA SER A 40 -15.30 0.47 -10.14
C SER A 40 -13.99 1.17 -10.47
N LYS A 41 -13.25 1.60 -9.45
CA LYS A 41 -11.93 2.23 -9.55
C LYS A 41 -11.02 1.76 -8.44
N LEU A 42 -9.72 1.72 -8.71
CA LEU A 42 -8.70 1.31 -7.75
C LEU A 42 -7.62 2.38 -7.59
N VAL A 43 -7.34 2.78 -6.36
CA VAL A 43 -6.19 3.62 -6.01
C VAL A 43 -5.19 2.77 -5.24
N LEU A 44 -3.94 2.77 -5.68
CA LEU A 44 -2.83 2.14 -4.98
C LEU A 44 -1.79 3.21 -4.61
N ALA A 45 -1.54 3.40 -3.33
CA ALA A 45 -0.58 4.36 -2.83
C ALA A 45 0.51 3.69 -2.01
N GLY A 46 1.78 3.83 -2.43
CA GLY A 46 2.93 3.25 -1.75
C GLY A 46 2.82 1.73 -1.56
N ALA A 47 2.30 1.00 -2.53
CA ALA A 47 2.04 -0.43 -2.43
C ALA A 47 3.12 -1.26 -3.12
N PRO A 48 3.71 -2.27 -2.44
CA PRO A 48 4.66 -3.19 -3.07
C PRO A 48 3.89 -4.23 -3.89
N ILE A 49 3.99 -4.19 -5.21
CA ILE A 49 3.29 -5.11 -6.12
C ILE A 49 4.26 -6.07 -6.79
N ASP A 50 5.31 -5.56 -7.44
CA ASP A 50 6.39 -6.37 -8.00
C ASP A 50 7.70 -6.05 -7.27
N ILE A 51 8.08 -6.92 -6.36
CA ILE A 51 9.28 -6.72 -5.53
C ILE A 51 10.55 -6.73 -6.37
N ALA A 52 10.57 -7.45 -7.49
CA ALA A 52 11.74 -7.55 -8.37
C ALA A 52 11.93 -6.33 -9.28
N ALA A 53 10.90 -5.48 -9.46
CA ALA A 53 10.98 -4.32 -10.33
C ALA A 53 11.87 -3.19 -9.80
N GLY A 54 12.24 -3.21 -8.51
CA GLY A 54 13.13 -2.23 -7.90
C GLY A 54 13.50 -2.63 -6.47
N GLN A 55 14.60 -2.09 -5.98
CA GLN A 55 15.07 -2.38 -4.62
C GLN A 55 14.69 -1.24 -3.67
N SER A 56 14.11 -1.57 -2.52
CA SER A 56 13.91 -0.70 -1.36
C SER A 56 14.68 -1.24 -0.16
N ALA A 57 14.86 -0.44 0.88
CA ALA A 57 15.50 -0.93 2.12
C ALA A 57 14.76 -2.14 2.70
N LEU A 58 13.43 -2.12 2.64
CA LEU A 58 12.58 -3.22 3.12
C LEU A 58 12.76 -4.49 2.28
N SER A 59 12.75 -4.39 0.95
CA SER A 59 12.93 -5.57 0.09
C SER A 59 14.34 -6.13 0.18
N ALA A 60 15.37 -5.27 0.30
CA ALA A 60 16.76 -5.69 0.49
C ALA A 60 16.95 -6.44 1.83
N LEU A 61 16.37 -5.92 2.91
CA LEU A 61 16.43 -6.56 4.22
C LEU A 61 15.69 -7.91 4.22
N ALA A 62 14.51 -7.96 3.60
CA ALA A 62 13.75 -9.20 3.45
C ALA A 62 14.54 -10.24 2.64
N ASP A 63 15.20 -9.82 1.55
CA ASP A 63 16.01 -10.72 0.72
C ASP A 63 17.24 -11.26 1.47
N ALA A 64 17.98 -10.40 2.15
CA ALA A 64 19.18 -10.76 2.91
C ALA A 64 18.89 -11.63 4.15
N SER A 65 17.69 -11.58 4.71
CA SER A 65 17.35 -12.29 5.95
C SER A 65 16.87 -13.71 5.67
N PRO A 66 17.37 -14.74 6.37
CA PRO A 66 16.90 -16.11 6.22
C PRO A 66 15.46 -16.24 6.75
N LEU A 67 14.65 -17.11 6.13
CA LEU A 67 13.26 -17.33 6.54
C LEU A 67 13.13 -17.77 8.00
N ALA A 68 14.11 -18.52 8.51
CA ALA A 68 14.16 -18.95 9.90
C ALA A 68 14.11 -17.77 10.91
N LEU A 69 14.72 -16.63 10.58
CA LEU A 69 14.68 -15.44 11.43
C LEU A 69 13.24 -14.93 11.62
N PHE A 70 12.46 -14.93 10.56
CA PHE A 70 11.05 -14.49 10.62
C PHE A 70 10.18 -15.48 11.41
N HIS A 71 10.46 -16.78 11.30
CA HIS A 71 9.81 -17.79 12.14
C HIS A 71 10.17 -17.63 13.62
N GLU A 72 11.42 -17.29 13.93
CA GLU A 72 11.84 -17.01 15.29
C GLU A 72 11.10 -15.80 15.89
N LEU A 73 10.93 -14.71 15.13
CA LEU A 73 10.15 -13.55 15.59
C LEU A 73 8.70 -13.93 15.94
N VAL A 74 8.08 -14.81 15.16
CA VAL A 74 6.72 -15.31 15.44
C VAL A 74 6.71 -16.20 16.68
N THR A 75 7.72 -17.05 16.84
CA THR A 75 7.84 -17.94 18.01
C THR A 75 8.03 -17.14 19.30
N LEU A 76 8.93 -16.13 19.28
CA LEU A 76 9.16 -15.22 20.42
C LEU A 76 7.92 -14.38 20.78
N GLY A 77 7.02 -14.16 19.83
CA GLY A 77 5.78 -13.45 20.03
C GLY A 77 4.57 -14.36 20.28
N GLU A 78 4.79 -15.64 20.61
CA GLU A 78 3.72 -16.61 20.91
C GLU A 78 2.68 -16.71 19.78
N GLY A 79 3.13 -16.82 18.54
CA GLY A 79 2.28 -16.90 17.36
C GLY A 79 1.91 -15.55 16.73
N ARG A 80 2.46 -14.45 17.25
CA ARG A 80 2.32 -13.08 16.72
C ARG A 80 3.71 -12.49 16.48
N VAL A 81 3.78 -11.49 15.62
CA VAL A 81 4.94 -10.61 15.58
C VAL A 81 4.59 -9.33 16.32
N LEU A 82 5.33 -9.06 17.39
CA LEU A 82 5.09 -7.91 18.25
C LEU A 82 5.39 -6.60 17.50
N GLY A 83 4.45 -5.66 17.48
CA GLY A 83 4.54 -4.44 16.69
C GLY A 83 5.81 -3.63 16.94
N HIS A 84 6.23 -3.49 18.21
CA HIS A 84 7.48 -2.80 18.56
C HIS A 84 8.74 -3.53 18.07
N LYS A 85 8.69 -4.86 17.89
CA LYS A 85 9.80 -5.63 17.31
C LYS A 85 9.83 -5.45 15.79
N VAL A 86 8.67 -5.40 15.14
CA VAL A 86 8.56 -5.08 13.71
C VAL A 86 9.16 -3.70 13.43
N GLN A 87 8.77 -2.70 14.19
CA GLN A 87 9.25 -1.33 14.06
C GLN A 87 10.78 -1.25 14.20
N LYS A 88 11.33 -1.93 15.21
CA LYS A 88 12.78 -2.01 15.45
C LYS A 88 13.51 -2.73 14.32
N PHE A 89 13.01 -3.88 13.91
CA PHE A 89 13.62 -4.70 12.86
C PHE A 89 13.67 -3.98 11.51
N TRP A 90 12.61 -3.22 11.19
CA TRP A 90 12.52 -2.47 9.93
C TRP A 90 13.16 -1.07 9.98
N GLY A 91 13.87 -0.73 11.06
CA GLY A 91 14.71 0.47 11.16
C GLY A 91 14.00 1.80 11.36
N SER A 92 12.75 1.78 11.83
CA SER A 92 11.97 3.01 12.07
C SER A 92 11.86 3.41 13.56
N GLU A 93 12.88 3.07 14.35
CA GLU A 93 12.80 3.18 15.83
C GLU A 93 12.73 4.61 16.36
N THR A 94 13.43 5.55 15.75
CA THR A 94 13.44 6.94 16.22
C THR A 94 13.62 7.90 15.05
N LEU A 95 12.64 8.77 14.85
CA LEU A 95 12.77 9.90 13.95
C LEU A 95 13.15 11.14 14.76
N ASP A 96 14.16 11.89 14.32
CA ASP A 96 14.49 13.18 14.91
C ASP A 96 13.46 14.26 14.48
N SER A 97 13.50 15.42 15.14
CA SER A 97 12.56 16.52 14.84
C SER A 97 12.66 17.03 13.40
N ARG A 98 13.83 16.92 12.74
CA ARG A 98 14.02 17.32 11.35
C ARG A 98 13.37 16.32 10.39
N GLU A 99 13.47 15.05 10.70
CA GLU A 99 12.84 13.98 9.92
C GLU A 99 11.33 14.06 10.02
N ILE A 100 10.79 14.27 11.23
CA ILE A 100 9.36 14.48 11.47
C ILE A 100 8.88 15.73 10.71
N HIS A 101 9.58 16.84 10.81
CA HIS A 101 9.25 18.08 10.10
C HIS A 101 9.19 17.85 8.57
N ARG A 102 10.19 17.17 8.02
CA ARG A 102 10.25 16.83 6.60
C ARG A 102 9.14 15.89 6.16
N LEU A 103 8.82 14.89 6.99
CA LEU A 103 7.75 13.92 6.74
C LEU A 103 6.38 14.59 6.73
N LEU A 104 6.09 15.43 7.74
CA LEU A 104 4.81 16.13 7.86
C LEU A 104 4.67 17.27 6.85
N GLN A 105 5.78 17.74 6.26
CA GLN A 105 5.78 18.87 5.31
C GLN A 105 5.05 20.10 5.88
N THR A 106 5.22 20.32 7.18
CA THR A 106 4.57 21.43 7.87
C THR A 106 5.34 22.74 7.66
N PRO A 107 4.66 23.89 7.54
CA PRO A 107 5.31 25.20 7.53
C PRO A 107 5.78 25.63 8.92
N GLU A 108 5.36 24.97 9.98
CA GLU A 108 5.66 25.34 11.36
C GLU A 108 7.18 25.16 11.62
N PRO A 109 7.90 26.20 12.06
CA PRO A 109 9.32 26.09 12.31
C PRO A 109 9.64 25.10 13.43
N ILE A 110 10.71 24.32 13.27
CA ILE A 110 11.23 23.44 14.31
C ILE A 110 11.53 24.29 15.57
N GLY A 111 11.04 23.82 16.73
CA GLY A 111 11.15 24.53 18.01
C GLY A 111 10.03 25.53 18.29
N SER A 112 9.10 25.77 17.36
CA SER A 112 7.90 26.55 17.66
C SER A 112 6.92 25.75 18.52
N PRO A 113 6.06 26.39 19.35
CA PRO A 113 5.02 25.68 20.10
C PRO A 113 4.09 24.86 19.19
N ALA A 114 3.71 25.38 18.04
CA ALA A 114 2.85 24.69 17.08
C ALA A 114 3.52 23.43 16.51
N PHE A 115 4.83 23.50 16.19
CA PHE A 115 5.56 22.30 15.76
C PHE A 115 5.70 21.29 16.89
N ALA A 116 5.97 21.72 18.12
CA ALA A 116 6.10 20.83 19.27
C ALA A 116 4.81 20.02 19.52
N GLU A 117 3.64 20.63 19.32
CA GLU A 117 2.34 19.93 19.41
C GLU A 117 2.20 18.88 18.30
N LEU A 118 2.50 19.22 17.04
CA LEU A 118 2.48 18.29 15.91
C LEU A 118 3.46 17.13 16.11
N GLU A 119 4.66 17.44 16.59
CA GLU A 119 5.68 16.44 16.90
C GLU A 119 5.22 15.47 18.00
N ALA A 120 4.61 15.98 19.05
CA ALA A 120 4.07 15.14 20.13
C ALA A 120 2.98 14.19 19.63
N ILE A 121 2.01 14.70 18.86
CA ILE A 121 0.95 13.88 18.22
C ILE A 121 1.56 12.81 17.33
N PHE A 122 2.56 13.16 16.50
CA PHE A 122 3.24 12.21 15.63
C PHE A 122 3.96 11.12 16.45
N ARG A 123 4.68 11.49 17.51
CA ARG A 123 5.40 10.54 18.38
C ARG A 123 4.46 9.59 19.09
N ASP A 124 3.33 10.08 19.60
CA ASP A 124 2.30 9.24 20.24
C ASP A 124 1.72 8.23 19.23
N TRP A 125 1.37 8.69 18.02
CA TRP A 125 0.91 7.81 16.96
C TRP A 125 1.99 6.79 16.56
N HIS A 126 3.23 7.21 16.38
CA HIS A 126 4.35 6.35 15.99
C HIS A 126 4.70 5.30 17.06
N ALA A 127 4.56 5.66 18.33
CA ALA A 127 4.78 4.74 19.46
C ALA A 127 3.67 3.69 19.60
N TRP A 128 2.49 3.96 19.03
CA TRP A 128 1.37 3.03 19.07
C TRP A 128 1.52 1.93 18.02
N THR A 129 2.13 0.83 18.42
CA THR A 129 2.37 -0.31 17.55
C THR A 129 1.26 -1.35 17.65
N VAL A 130 1.02 -2.08 16.55
CA VAL A 130 0.03 -3.16 16.48
C VAL A 130 0.73 -4.48 16.20
N ASP A 131 0.41 -5.50 16.99
CA ASP A 131 0.89 -6.86 16.73
C ASP A 131 0.27 -7.44 15.46
N LEU A 132 1.06 -8.18 14.71
CA LEU A 132 0.58 -8.86 13.51
C LEU A 132 0.40 -10.36 13.79
N PRO A 133 -0.68 -10.98 13.30
CA PRO A 133 -0.80 -12.44 13.32
C PRO A 133 0.40 -13.08 12.62
N GLY A 134 1.06 -14.04 13.28
CA GLY A 134 2.29 -14.64 12.77
C GLY A 134 2.11 -15.32 11.41
N THR A 135 0.99 -16.02 11.21
CA THR A 135 0.67 -16.64 9.92
C THR A 135 0.60 -15.60 8.78
N TYR A 136 -0.08 -14.47 9.02
CA TYR A 136 -0.15 -13.39 8.04
C TYR A 136 1.23 -12.81 7.73
N TYR A 137 2.02 -12.54 8.77
CA TYR A 137 3.37 -11.99 8.62
C TYR A 137 4.28 -12.91 7.79
N LEU A 138 4.30 -14.22 8.12
CA LEU A 138 5.09 -15.21 7.37
C LEU A 138 4.62 -15.32 5.92
N GLU A 139 3.30 -15.31 5.66
CA GLU A 139 2.79 -15.32 4.29
C GLU A 139 3.25 -14.08 3.50
N VAL A 140 3.25 -12.89 4.10
CA VAL A 140 3.76 -11.67 3.46
C VAL A 140 5.24 -11.79 3.12
N ILE A 141 6.07 -12.23 4.09
CA ILE A 141 7.51 -12.41 3.86
C ILE A 141 7.76 -13.43 2.76
N GLU A 142 7.14 -14.59 2.85
CA GLU A 142 7.42 -15.70 1.95
C GLU A 142 6.84 -15.46 0.56
N LYS A 143 5.54 -15.14 0.46
CA LYS A 143 4.84 -15.05 -0.81
C LYS A 143 5.11 -13.73 -1.55
N LEU A 144 5.13 -12.60 -0.81
CA LEU A 144 5.35 -11.30 -1.44
C LEU A 144 6.85 -11.02 -1.61
N TYR A 145 7.63 -11.00 -0.52
CA TYR A 145 9.01 -10.54 -0.58
C TYR A 145 9.98 -11.58 -1.13
N LYS A 146 9.86 -12.86 -0.75
CA LYS A 146 10.81 -13.91 -1.16
C LYS A 146 10.47 -14.50 -2.54
N ARG A 147 9.20 -14.80 -2.80
CA ARG A 147 8.77 -15.48 -4.02
C ARG A 147 8.10 -14.57 -5.05
N ASN A 148 7.80 -13.33 -4.68
CA ASN A 148 7.15 -12.35 -5.57
C ASN A 148 5.90 -12.90 -6.28
N GLU A 149 5.10 -13.72 -5.55
CA GLU A 149 4.01 -14.50 -6.13
C GLU A 149 2.92 -13.65 -6.80
N ILE A 150 2.74 -12.39 -6.38
CA ILE A 150 1.77 -11.48 -6.98
C ILE A 150 2.18 -11.17 -8.42
N ALA A 151 3.42 -10.74 -8.65
CA ALA A 151 3.89 -10.38 -9.98
C ALA A 151 4.10 -11.60 -10.88
N THR A 152 4.47 -12.75 -10.29
CA THR A 152 4.67 -14.00 -11.04
C THR A 152 3.38 -14.76 -11.32
N GLY A 153 2.22 -14.29 -10.85
CA GLY A 153 0.92 -14.95 -11.05
C GLY A 153 0.74 -16.26 -10.28
N GLN A 154 1.57 -16.48 -9.25
CA GLN A 154 1.53 -17.71 -8.43
C GLN A 154 0.72 -17.55 -7.14
N PHE A 155 0.24 -16.34 -6.85
CA PHE A 155 -0.49 -16.06 -5.61
C PHE A 155 -1.86 -16.76 -5.61
N ILE A 156 -2.11 -17.56 -4.57
CA ILE A 156 -3.42 -18.22 -4.36
C ILE A 156 -4.20 -17.46 -3.30
N ALA A 157 -5.41 -17.05 -3.61
CA ALA A 157 -6.32 -16.43 -2.67
C ALA A 157 -7.71 -17.06 -2.71
N LEU A 158 -8.25 -17.39 -1.54
CA LEU A 158 -9.54 -18.09 -1.38
C LEU A 158 -9.61 -19.40 -2.20
N GLY A 159 -8.49 -20.14 -2.23
CA GLY A 159 -8.40 -21.43 -2.91
C GLY A 159 -8.17 -21.37 -4.44
N GLU A 160 -8.09 -20.19 -5.03
CA GLU A 160 -7.94 -20.00 -6.46
C GLU A 160 -6.69 -19.18 -6.80
N PRO A 161 -5.99 -19.49 -7.91
CA PRO A 161 -4.93 -18.65 -8.43
C PRO A 161 -5.47 -17.25 -8.79
N ILE A 162 -4.69 -16.23 -8.53
CA ILE A 162 -5.04 -14.86 -8.89
C ILE A 162 -4.38 -14.50 -10.22
N ASP A 163 -5.23 -14.20 -11.20
CA ASP A 163 -4.79 -13.62 -12.47
C ASP A 163 -5.05 -12.10 -12.46
N LEU A 164 -3.98 -11.31 -12.33
CA LEU A 164 -4.07 -9.85 -12.34
C LEU A 164 -4.57 -9.30 -13.68
N ALA A 165 -4.41 -10.04 -14.79
CA ALA A 165 -4.90 -9.63 -16.10
C ALA A 165 -6.45 -9.58 -16.18
N THR A 166 -7.15 -10.20 -15.23
CA THR A 166 -8.62 -10.10 -15.14
C THR A 166 -9.08 -8.72 -14.64
N MET A 167 -8.24 -8.00 -13.92
CA MET A 167 -8.51 -6.67 -13.38
C MET A 167 -8.45 -5.63 -14.51
N ARG A 168 -9.57 -4.94 -14.76
CA ARG A 168 -9.73 -3.98 -15.86
C ARG A 168 -10.29 -2.63 -15.41
N ALA A 169 -10.57 -2.47 -14.12
CA ALA A 169 -11.02 -1.18 -13.58
C ALA A 169 -9.94 -0.11 -13.76
N PRO A 170 -10.31 1.17 -13.93
CA PRO A 170 -9.36 2.27 -13.92
C PRO A 170 -8.51 2.27 -12.65
N ILE A 171 -7.20 2.56 -12.80
CA ILE A 171 -6.27 2.56 -11.68
C ILE A 171 -5.57 3.92 -11.55
N PHE A 172 -5.40 4.38 -10.31
CA PHE A 172 -4.49 5.47 -9.97
C PHE A 172 -3.34 4.93 -9.10
N LEU A 173 -2.11 5.12 -9.54
CA LEU A 173 -0.89 4.72 -8.84
C LEU A 173 -0.20 5.95 -8.27
N LEU A 174 -0.09 6.04 -6.94
CA LEU A 174 0.60 7.13 -6.24
C LEU A 174 1.85 6.58 -5.54
N ALA A 175 3.04 6.95 -6.02
CA ALA A 175 4.32 6.60 -5.42
C ALA A 175 4.94 7.79 -4.68
N ALA A 176 5.69 7.55 -3.60
CA ALA A 176 6.60 8.51 -3.04
C ALA A 176 7.94 8.44 -3.78
N ARG A 177 8.51 9.60 -4.15
CA ARG A 177 9.77 9.64 -4.91
C ARG A 177 10.96 9.12 -4.12
N ASN A 178 10.94 9.39 -2.81
CA ASN A 178 11.99 9.00 -1.88
C ASN A 178 11.46 7.95 -0.89
N ASP A 179 10.71 6.97 -1.40
CA ASP A 179 10.13 5.90 -0.58
C ASP A 179 11.23 4.90 -0.19
N GLU A 180 11.46 4.79 1.10
CA GLU A 180 12.44 3.88 1.69
C GLU A 180 11.89 2.45 1.87
N LEU A 181 10.55 2.32 1.91
CA LEU A 181 9.89 1.02 2.13
C LEU A 181 9.45 0.36 0.84
N VAL A 182 8.99 1.15 -0.14
CA VAL A 182 8.47 0.66 -1.42
C VAL A 182 9.08 1.46 -2.56
N ALA A 183 9.97 0.88 -3.33
CA ALA A 183 10.52 1.56 -4.49
C ALA A 183 9.40 1.92 -5.49
N PRO A 184 9.38 3.13 -6.07
CA PRO A 184 8.36 3.54 -7.04
C PRO A 184 8.16 2.54 -8.18
N ALA A 185 9.23 1.90 -8.64
CA ALA A 185 9.17 0.88 -9.68
C ALA A 185 8.34 -0.34 -9.26
N GLN A 186 8.40 -0.75 -7.98
CA GLN A 186 7.60 -1.88 -7.47
C GLN A 186 6.10 -1.62 -7.59
N LEU A 187 5.66 -0.38 -7.36
CA LEU A 187 4.26 0.01 -7.54
C LEU A 187 3.92 0.17 -9.02
N PHE A 188 4.75 0.89 -9.79
CA PHE A 188 4.46 1.21 -11.19
C PHE A 188 4.48 -0.01 -12.11
N ALA A 189 5.16 -1.10 -11.73
CA ALA A 189 5.10 -2.38 -12.44
C ALA A 189 3.66 -2.92 -12.58
N THR A 190 2.74 -2.49 -11.72
CA THR A 190 1.31 -2.82 -11.82
C THR A 190 0.76 -2.62 -13.23
N GLU A 191 1.22 -1.60 -13.97
CA GLU A 191 0.73 -1.29 -15.32
C GLU A 191 0.94 -2.42 -16.34
N HIS A 192 1.96 -3.26 -16.11
CA HIS A 192 2.30 -4.38 -16.98
C HIS A 192 1.66 -5.71 -16.54
N LEU A 193 1.12 -5.75 -15.33
CA LEU A 193 0.56 -6.96 -14.73
C LEU A 193 -0.96 -7.05 -14.89
N VAL A 194 -1.63 -5.89 -14.96
CA VAL A 194 -3.09 -5.82 -14.99
C VAL A 194 -3.65 -5.74 -16.40
N GLY A 195 -4.88 -6.17 -16.60
CA GLY A 195 -5.60 -6.05 -17.88
C GLY A 195 -6.23 -4.66 -18.11
N THR A 196 -6.02 -3.70 -17.21
CA THR A 196 -6.48 -2.31 -17.36
C THR A 196 -5.80 -1.65 -18.55
N PRO A 197 -6.55 -1.07 -19.52
CA PRO A 197 -5.95 -0.36 -20.64
C PRO A 197 -5.06 0.80 -20.17
N ALA A 198 -3.92 1.02 -20.83
CA ALA A 198 -2.95 2.06 -20.45
C ALA A 198 -3.59 3.47 -20.30
N ARG A 199 -4.58 3.82 -21.15
CA ARG A 199 -5.31 5.09 -21.06
C ARG A 199 -6.14 5.24 -19.77
N ALA A 200 -6.45 4.14 -19.08
CA ALA A 200 -7.19 4.11 -17.82
C ALA A 200 -6.28 3.97 -16.58
N ILE A 201 -4.96 3.98 -16.80
CA ILE A 201 -3.96 3.99 -15.71
C ILE A 201 -3.41 5.40 -15.56
N ARG A 202 -3.55 5.97 -14.36
CA ARG A 202 -2.94 7.24 -13.98
C ARG A 202 -1.81 7.00 -13.00
N LYS A 203 -0.71 7.73 -13.17
CA LYS A 203 0.48 7.63 -12.30
C LYS A 203 0.85 9.01 -11.78
N ALA A 204 1.23 9.07 -10.51
CA ALA A 204 1.81 10.25 -9.90
C ALA A 204 2.96 9.86 -8.97
N SER A 205 4.01 10.71 -8.94
CA SER A 205 5.16 10.56 -8.05
C SER A 205 5.25 11.79 -7.17
N ALA A 206 5.02 11.62 -5.87
CA ALA A 206 4.99 12.69 -4.88
C ALA A 206 6.39 12.93 -4.28
N PRO A 207 6.79 14.19 -4.01
CA PRO A 207 8.12 14.52 -3.47
C PRO A 207 8.18 14.31 -1.95
N CYS A 208 8.02 13.07 -1.49
CA CYS A 208 8.04 12.68 -0.08
C CYS A 208 8.62 11.27 0.10
N GLY A 209 8.84 10.84 1.36
CA GLY A 209 9.04 9.45 1.77
C GLY A 209 7.73 8.71 1.98
N HIS A 210 7.79 7.43 2.37
CA HIS A 210 6.62 6.55 2.47
C HIS A 210 5.48 7.13 3.32
N ALA A 211 5.76 7.44 4.59
CA ALA A 211 4.74 7.95 5.50
C ALA A 211 4.20 9.33 5.06
N GLY A 212 5.02 10.13 4.35
CA GLY A 212 4.60 11.41 3.79
C GLY A 212 3.46 11.31 2.78
N LEU A 213 3.27 10.15 2.12
CA LEU A 213 2.10 9.91 1.25
C LEU A 213 0.77 10.03 1.99
N PHE A 214 0.76 9.74 3.30
CA PHE A 214 -0.47 9.59 4.09
C PHE A 214 -0.67 10.71 5.09
N MET A 215 0.39 11.45 5.45
CA MET A 215 0.33 12.50 6.45
C MET A 215 1.10 13.78 6.11
N GLY A 216 1.82 13.80 4.97
CA GLY A 216 2.48 15.01 4.50
C GLY A 216 1.47 16.07 4.05
N ARG A 217 1.54 17.28 4.62
CA ARG A 217 0.58 18.38 4.36
C ARG A 217 0.43 18.69 2.87
N THR A 218 1.53 18.79 2.14
CA THR A 218 1.51 19.04 0.70
C THR A 218 0.80 17.90 -0.05
N ILE A 219 1.05 16.66 0.34
CA ILE A 219 0.47 15.50 -0.32
C ILE A 219 -1.03 15.42 -0.06
N LEU A 220 -1.44 15.67 1.18
CA LEU A 220 -2.85 15.72 1.56
C LEU A 220 -3.60 16.90 0.90
N GLY A 221 -2.92 18.03 0.69
CA GLY A 221 -3.51 19.24 0.09
C GLY A 221 -3.54 19.24 -1.45
N GLU A 222 -2.63 18.52 -2.12
CA GLU A 222 -2.47 18.59 -3.57
C GLU A 222 -2.79 17.27 -4.29
N TYR A 223 -2.23 16.15 -3.82
CA TYR A 223 -2.33 14.86 -4.51
C TYR A 223 -3.66 14.17 -4.22
N TRP A 224 -4.04 14.09 -2.95
CA TRP A 224 -5.30 13.42 -2.57
C TRP A 224 -6.55 14.12 -3.10
N PRO A 225 -6.66 15.46 -3.17
CA PRO A 225 -7.80 16.12 -3.82
C PRO A 225 -7.88 15.84 -5.33
N ARG A 226 -6.74 15.63 -6.00
CA ARG A 226 -6.72 15.22 -7.43
C ARG A 226 -7.21 13.79 -7.59
N ILE A 227 -6.79 12.89 -6.69
CA ILE A 227 -7.26 11.50 -6.66
C ILE A 227 -8.75 11.46 -6.38
N ALA A 228 -9.23 12.20 -5.37
CA ALA A 228 -10.66 12.27 -5.04
C ALA A 228 -11.50 12.78 -6.22
N ARG A 229 -11.07 13.83 -6.91
CA ARG A 229 -11.74 14.30 -8.12
C ARG A 229 -11.79 13.23 -9.21
N TRP A 230 -10.68 12.54 -9.45
CA TRP A 230 -10.64 11.45 -10.41
C TRP A 230 -11.58 10.29 -10.02
N MET A 231 -11.72 9.98 -8.73
CA MET A 231 -12.63 8.93 -8.25
C MET A 231 -14.10 9.27 -8.53
N ILE A 232 -14.50 10.53 -8.39
CA ILE A 232 -15.89 10.96 -8.63
C ILE A 232 -16.20 11.27 -10.11
N GLU A 233 -15.20 11.42 -10.99
CA GLU A 233 -15.41 11.58 -12.42
C GLU A 233 -16.18 10.37 -12.98
N PRO A 234 -17.23 10.55 -13.79
CA PRO A 234 -17.90 9.43 -14.45
C PRO A 234 -16.92 8.62 -15.27
N ASP A 235 -17.02 7.28 -15.20
CA ASP A 235 -16.22 6.42 -16.05
C ASP A 235 -16.65 6.63 -17.52
N SER A 236 -15.69 6.96 -18.38
CA SER A 236 -15.95 7.14 -19.81
C SER A 236 -16.55 5.90 -20.50
N ARG A 237 -16.57 4.76 -19.84
CA ARG A 237 -17.27 3.55 -20.30
C ARG A 237 -18.80 3.63 -20.15
N SER A 238 -19.31 4.44 -19.23
CA SER A 238 -20.76 4.58 -19.03
C SER A 238 -21.43 5.44 -20.11
N LEU A 239 -20.66 6.08 -20.99
CA LEU A 239 -21.12 6.96 -22.06
C LEU A 239 -21.18 6.27 -23.44
N ALA A 240 -20.89 4.97 -23.54
CA ALA A 240 -21.16 4.22 -24.76
C ALA A 240 -22.70 4.08 -24.89
N PRO A 241 -23.34 4.55 -26.00
CA PRO A 241 -24.76 4.34 -26.19
C PRO A 241 -25.02 2.83 -26.19
N ALA A 242 -26.08 2.42 -25.47
CA ALA A 242 -26.61 1.08 -25.61
C ALA A 242 -26.83 0.84 -27.11
N ALA A 243 -26.14 -0.17 -27.65
CA ALA A 243 -26.34 -0.58 -29.03
C ALA A 243 -27.82 -0.92 -29.19
N ALA A 244 -28.49 -0.19 -30.09
CA ALA A 244 -29.87 -0.38 -30.47
C ALA A 244 -30.06 -1.70 -31.24
#